data_404cef8109e21b6d2b09377a8a889c12
#
_entry.id   404cef8109e21b6d2b09377a8a889c12
#
_cell.length_a   1.000
_cell.length_b   1.000
_cell.length_c   1.000
_cell.angle_alpha   90.00
_cell.angle_beta   90.00
_cell.angle_gamma   90.00
#
_symmetry.space_group_name_H-M   'P 1'
#
loop_
_entity.id
_entity.type
_entity.pdbx_description
1 polymer ?
#
loop_
_entity_poly.entity_id
_entity_poly.type
_entity_poly.pdbx_seq_one_letter_code
_entity_poly.pdbx_strand_id
1 'polypeptide(L)'
;MVERQLQALDQCDVVQSQTGQHGEPQGSTNRSDGFGRLEGITNAVAAVAQHELGDFIEAAGLLEYDPAAITRIYAGHPQRLLRRLWQTLVPIGLLLLGVGVDKLLGLLSNQERARKRARECANLLVDLGPAFIKAGQALSTRPDIVPPVLLEELAQLQDQLPGFDSDLAMACIEEDLGAPVDSIYAELDREPISAASLGQVHQGYLKSGQKVAVKVQRPGLREQITLDLYIVRNIAAWLNTNIGLIRSDLVALIDELGSRVFEEMDYLNEAANANKFRELHKQNPRIAVPEIFEDATSRRVLTMEWIDGVKLTNLEAVRELGIDPNDMVEVGVSCSLQQLLEHGFFHADPHPGNLLAMADGRLCYLDFGMMSEVSRESRTGLIQAVVHLVNRNFGKLSKDFVTLGFLAEDVNLEPIVPAFESVFSQAIEMG
;
A
#
# COMPACT_ATOMS: atom_id res chain seq x y z
N MET A 1 -11.17 12.53 -32.05
CA MET A 1 -9.84 12.05 -31.64
C MET A 1 -9.64 10.59 -32.05
N VAL A 2 -10.59 9.71 -31.81
CA VAL A 2 -10.55 8.28 -32.19
C VAL A 2 -10.39 8.06 -33.70
N GLU A 3 -11.08 8.84 -34.55
CA GLU A 3 -10.92 8.74 -36.01
C GLU A 3 -9.54 9.10 -36.54
N ARG A 4 -8.82 10.00 -35.90
CA ARG A 4 -7.43 10.34 -36.27
C ARG A 4 -6.43 9.26 -35.89
N GLN A 5 -6.67 8.51 -34.84
CA GLN A 5 -5.82 7.38 -34.43
C GLN A 5 -6.05 6.12 -35.27
N LEU A 6 -7.28 5.88 -35.72
CA LEU A 6 -7.57 4.82 -36.67
C LEU A 6 -6.95 5.07 -38.06
N GLN A 7 -6.91 6.33 -38.51
CA GLN A 7 -6.23 6.70 -39.74
C GLN A 7 -4.71 6.56 -39.69
N ALA A 8 -4.10 6.68 -38.50
CA ALA A 8 -2.67 6.45 -38.31
C ALA A 8 -2.29 4.96 -38.37
N LEU A 9 -3.18 4.07 -37.97
CA LEU A 9 -2.97 2.62 -38.08
C LEU A 9 -3.07 2.11 -39.53
N ASP A 10 -3.97 2.68 -40.34
CA ASP A 10 -4.08 2.36 -41.77
C ASP A 10 -2.86 2.83 -42.60
N GLN A 11 -2.18 3.89 -42.18
CA GLN A 11 -0.96 4.37 -42.87
C GLN A 11 0.29 3.53 -42.57
N CYS A 12 0.34 2.81 -41.44
CA CYS A 12 1.46 1.89 -41.16
C CYS A 12 1.45 0.63 -42.01
N ASP A 13 0.29 0.14 -42.41
CA ASP A 13 0.19 -1.07 -43.27
C ASP A 13 0.58 -0.82 -44.72
N VAL A 14 0.50 0.42 -45.19
CA VAL A 14 0.85 0.78 -46.60
C VAL A 14 2.35 0.93 -46.81
N VAL A 15 3.14 1.26 -45.79
CA VAL A 15 4.61 1.46 -45.89
C VAL A 15 5.36 0.12 -45.91
N GLN A 16 4.78 -0.97 -45.41
CA GLN A 16 5.45 -2.30 -45.40
C GLN A 16 5.26 -3.11 -46.70
N SER A 17 4.44 -2.65 -47.66
CA SER A 17 4.16 -3.39 -48.88
C SER A 17 5.08 -3.01 -50.09
N GLN A 18 6.03 -2.06 -49.94
CA GLN A 18 6.87 -1.59 -51.06
C GLN A 18 8.35 -1.92 -50.99
N THR A 19 8.82 -2.72 -50.00
CA THR A 19 10.23 -3.16 -49.98
C THR A 19 10.35 -4.66 -49.84
N GLY A 20 10.16 -5.37 -50.96
CA GLY A 20 10.29 -6.82 -50.94
C GLY A 20 10.42 -7.43 -52.31
N GLN A 21 11.56 -7.28 -52.97
CA GLN A 21 12.03 -8.20 -54.00
C GLN A 21 13.52 -8.44 -53.82
N HIS A 22 13.86 -9.67 -53.55
CA HIS A 22 14.97 -10.55 -53.84
C HIS A 22 15.53 -11.32 -52.62
N GLY A 23 15.47 -12.65 -52.73
CA GLY A 23 16.36 -13.59 -52.03
C GLY A 23 15.67 -14.60 -51.07
N GLU A 24 15.21 -15.75 -51.59
CA GLU A 24 15.12 -16.99 -50.80
C GLU A 24 16.50 -17.46 -50.32
N PRO A 25 16.66 -18.10 -49.14
CA PRO A 25 16.16 -19.46 -48.89
C PRO A 25 15.80 -19.85 -47.47
N GLN A 26 14.97 -20.91 -47.40
CA GLN A 26 14.86 -21.96 -46.37
C GLN A 26 14.54 -21.65 -44.90
N GLY A 27 13.31 -21.95 -44.53
CA GLY A 27 12.93 -22.92 -43.52
C GLY A 27 13.22 -22.64 -42.04
N SER A 28 12.24 -22.05 -41.33
CA SER A 28 11.77 -22.53 -40.06
C SER A 28 10.49 -21.77 -39.64
N THR A 29 9.39 -22.48 -39.54
CA THR A 29 8.08 -21.92 -39.13
C THR A 29 8.10 -21.62 -37.63
N ASN A 30 8.26 -20.34 -37.29
CA ASN A 30 8.07 -19.88 -35.92
C ASN A 30 6.59 -19.50 -35.73
N ARG A 31 5.84 -20.39 -35.06
CA ARG A 31 4.42 -20.19 -34.66
C ARG A 31 4.25 -19.27 -33.44
N SER A 32 5.29 -18.55 -32.98
CA SER A 32 5.26 -17.72 -31.75
C SER A 32 4.85 -16.26 -31.95
N ASP A 33 4.86 -15.75 -33.19
CA ASP A 33 4.64 -14.30 -33.43
C ASP A 33 3.17 -13.87 -33.41
N GLY A 34 2.23 -14.81 -33.54
CA GLY A 34 0.79 -14.49 -33.54
C GLY A 34 0.21 -14.24 -32.12
N PHE A 35 0.76 -14.88 -31.10
CA PHE A 35 0.29 -14.72 -29.71
C PHE A 35 0.77 -13.37 -29.11
N GLY A 36 2.00 -12.97 -29.34
CA GLY A 36 2.54 -11.70 -28.85
C GLY A 36 1.85 -10.47 -29.45
N ARG A 37 1.38 -10.53 -30.70
CA ARG A 37 0.60 -9.44 -31.32
C ARG A 37 -0.81 -9.33 -30.73
N LEU A 38 -1.47 -10.43 -30.40
CA LEU A 38 -2.80 -10.41 -29.78
C LEU A 38 -2.73 -9.91 -28.33
N GLU A 39 -1.70 -10.26 -27.58
CA GLU A 39 -1.45 -9.72 -26.23
C GLU A 39 -1.18 -8.22 -26.25
N GLY A 40 -0.38 -7.73 -27.19
CA GLY A 40 -0.12 -6.30 -27.35
C GLY A 40 -1.36 -5.48 -27.67
N ILE A 41 -2.23 -5.98 -28.57
CA ILE A 41 -3.49 -5.32 -28.93
C ILE A 41 -4.48 -5.39 -27.75
N THR A 42 -4.53 -6.50 -27.04
CA THR A 42 -5.41 -6.66 -25.87
C THR A 42 -4.99 -5.74 -24.73
N ASN A 43 -3.69 -5.57 -24.51
CA ASN A 43 -3.15 -4.66 -23.50
C ASN A 43 -3.35 -3.18 -23.89
N ALA A 44 -3.18 -2.82 -25.16
CA ALA A 44 -3.41 -1.46 -25.64
C ALA A 44 -4.91 -1.08 -25.57
N VAL A 45 -5.82 -1.98 -25.97
CA VAL A 45 -7.27 -1.76 -25.84
C VAL A 45 -7.69 -1.72 -24.37
N ALA A 46 -7.07 -2.52 -23.50
CA ALA A 46 -7.30 -2.47 -22.06
C ALA A 46 -6.81 -1.15 -21.45
N ALA A 47 -5.65 -0.64 -21.86
CA ALA A 47 -5.10 0.63 -21.39
C ALA A 47 -5.97 1.83 -21.81
N VAL A 48 -6.43 1.88 -23.08
CA VAL A 48 -7.34 2.94 -23.57
C VAL A 48 -8.70 2.89 -22.82
N ALA A 49 -9.25 1.69 -22.59
CA ALA A 49 -10.48 1.54 -21.84
C ALA A 49 -10.32 1.87 -20.34
N GLN A 50 -9.13 1.70 -19.77
CA GLN A 50 -8.79 2.11 -18.41
C GLN A 50 -8.67 3.64 -18.31
N HIS A 51 -8.07 4.29 -19.30
CA HIS A 51 -7.95 5.76 -19.35
C HIS A 51 -9.32 6.43 -19.38
N GLU A 52 -10.26 5.99 -20.24
CA GLU A 52 -11.61 6.57 -20.34
C GLU A 52 -12.44 6.44 -19.04
N LEU A 53 -12.21 5.43 -18.21
CA LEU A 53 -12.93 5.27 -16.94
C LEU A 53 -12.19 5.93 -15.77
N GLY A 54 -10.86 6.02 -15.82
CA GLY A 54 -10.06 6.84 -14.91
C GLY A 54 -10.56 8.29 -14.95
N ASP A 55 -10.70 8.84 -16.15
CA ASP A 55 -11.27 10.17 -16.40
C ASP A 55 -12.72 10.28 -15.91
N PHE A 56 -13.51 9.22 -16.01
CA PHE A 56 -14.90 9.20 -15.53
C PHE A 56 -15.00 9.17 -14.00
N ILE A 57 -14.15 8.41 -13.33
CA ILE A 57 -14.11 8.35 -11.86
C ILE A 57 -13.58 9.66 -11.28
N GLU A 58 -12.58 10.26 -11.94
CA GLU A 58 -12.03 11.56 -11.58
C GLU A 58 -13.04 12.69 -11.87
N ALA A 59 -13.71 12.65 -13.04
CA ALA A 59 -14.81 13.53 -13.39
C ALA A 59 -16.03 13.37 -12.48
N ALA A 60 -16.27 12.18 -11.91
CA ALA A 60 -17.29 11.94 -10.89
C ALA A 60 -16.92 12.52 -9.51
N GLY A 61 -15.72 13.11 -9.35
CA GLY A 61 -15.26 13.74 -8.11
C GLY A 61 -15.02 12.75 -6.97
N LEU A 62 -14.73 11.49 -7.28
CA LEU A 62 -14.53 10.44 -6.27
C LEU A 62 -13.11 10.57 -5.66
N LEU A 63 -12.91 11.63 -4.87
CA LEU A 63 -11.64 11.92 -4.21
C LEU A 63 -11.49 11.18 -2.88
N GLU A 64 -12.61 10.90 -2.24
CA GLU A 64 -12.72 10.19 -0.96
C GLU A 64 -13.49 8.89 -1.15
N TYR A 65 -13.34 7.96 -0.22
CA TYR A 65 -14.09 6.72 -0.23
C TYR A 65 -15.57 6.96 0.04
N ASP A 66 -16.41 6.76 -0.99
CA ASP A 66 -17.87 6.79 -0.87
C ASP A 66 -18.46 5.51 -1.48
N PRO A 67 -18.86 4.53 -0.65
CA PRO A 67 -19.42 3.28 -1.13
C PRO A 67 -20.72 3.46 -1.90
N ALA A 68 -21.49 4.53 -1.64
CA ALA A 68 -22.72 4.81 -2.37
C ALA A 68 -22.43 5.37 -3.77
N ALA A 69 -21.42 6.24 -3.90
CA ALA A 69 -20.96 6.74 -5.18
C ALA A 69 -20.36 5.60 -6.03
N ILE A 70 -19.50 4.77 -5.44
CA ILE A 70 -18.90 3.58 -6.07
C ILE A 70 -20.00 2.64 -6.59
N THR A 71 -21.03 2.39 -5.79
CA THR A 71 -22.17 1.56 -6.20
C THR A 71 -22.90 2.13 -7.41
N ARG A 72 -23.13 3.45 -7.45
CA ARG A 72 -23.77 4.11 -8.59
C ARG A 72 -22.93 3.99 -9.88
N ILE A 73 -21.60 4.13 -9.76
CA ILE A 73 -20.67 4.00 -10.88
C ILE A 73 -20.77 2.60 -11.50
N TYR A 74 -20.65 1.55 -10.68
CA TYR A 74 -20.54 0.19 -11.19
C TYR A 74 -21.89 -0.50 -11.48
N ALA A 75 -23.02 0.00 -10.96
CA ALA A 75 -24.35 -0.54 -11.27
C ALA A 75 -24.67 -0.55 -12.77
N GLY A 76 -24.11 0.39 -13.54
CA GLY A 76 -24.26 0.49 -14.99
C GLY A 76 -23.29 -0.37 -15.82
N HIS A 77 -22.31 -1.05 -15.20
CA HIS A 77 -21.22 -1.72 -15.91
C HIS A 77 -21.07 -3.21 -15.57
N PRO A 78 -22.13 -4.06 -15.76
CA PRO A 78 -22.13 -5.46 -15.33
C PRO A 78 -21.06 -6.32 -16.02
N GLN A 79 -20.68 -5.99 -17.26
CA GLN A 79 -19.65 -6.75 -17.99
C GLN A 79 -18.27 -6.61 -17.34
N ARG A 80 -17.91 -5.40 -16.85
CA ARG A 80 -16.65 -5.17 -16.15
C ARG A 80 -16.62 -5.90 -14.81
N LEU A 81 -17.75 -5.89 -14.08
CA LEU A 81 -17.91 -6.62 -12.83
C LEU A 81 -17.74 -8.12 -13.03
N LEU A 82 -18.42 -8.70 -14.02
CA LEU A 82 -18.33 -10.14 -14.31
C LEU A 82 -16.91 -10.55 -14.72
N ARG A 83 -16.26 -9.73 -15.57
CA ARG A 83 -14.86 -9.99 -15.96
C ARG A 83 -13.93 -9.95 -14.74
N ARG A 84 -14.03 -8.93 -13.88
CA ARG A 84 -13.18 -8.80 -12.69
C ARG A 84 -13.48 -9.88 -11.66
N LEU A 85 -14.75 -10.20 -11.41
CA LEU A 85 -15.16 -11.33 -10.57
C LEU A 85 -14.52 -12.64 -11.02
N TRP A 86 -14.55 -12.91 -12.34
CA TRP A 86 -13.90 -14.11 -12.89
C TRP A 86 -12.40 -14.10 -12.66
N GLN A 87 -11.73 -12.98 -12.95
CA GLN A 87 -10.29 -12.81 -12.74
C GLN A 87 -9.88 -12.95 -11.27
N THR A 88 -10.75 -12.63 -10.33
CA THR A 88 -10.49 -12.71 -8.89
C THR A 88 -10.87 -14.06 -8.31
N LEU A 89 -12.10 -14.52 -8.56
CA LEU A 89 -12.64 -15.71 -7.88
C LEU A 89 -12.07 -17.03 -8.42
N VAL A 90 -11.72 -17.10 -9.70
CA VAL A 90 -11.18 -18.35 -10.28
C VAL A 90 -9.78 -18.67 -9.72
N PRO A 91 -8.80 -17.75 -9.73
CA PRO A 91 -7.49 -18.04 -9.16
C PRO A 91 -7.55 -18.29 -7.63
N ILE A 92 -8.37 -17.53 -6.91
CA ILE A 92 -8.59 -17.77 -5.46
C ILE A 92 -9.18 -19.17 -5.25
N GLY A 93 -10.20 -19.56 -6.02
CA GLY A 93 -10.81 -20.88 -5.92
C GLY A 93 -9.84 -22.01 -6.23
N LEU A 94 -8.98 -21.87 -7.23
CA LEU A 94 -7.93 -22.84 -7.56
C LEU A 94 -6.89 -22.96 -6.44
N LEU A 95 -6.47 -21.85 -5.84
CA LEU A 95 -5.56 -21.85 -4.70
C LEU A 95 -6.20 -22.55 -3.50
N LEU A 96 -7.43 -22.20 -3.14
CA LEU A 96 -8.16 -22.82 -2.02
C LEU A 96 -8.39 -24.31 -2.23
N LEU A 97 -8.72 -24.73 -3.44
CA LEU A 97 -8.84 -26.13 -3.81
C LEU A 97 -7.50 -26.87 -3.62
N GLY A 98 -6.40 -26.26 -4.10
CA GLY A 98 -5.07 -26.81 -3.93
C GLY A 98 -4.65 -26.95 -2.46
N VAL A 99 -4.91 -25.92 -1.64
CA VAL A 99 -4.68 -25.96 -0.18
C VAL A 99 -5.56 -27.02 0.49
N GLY A 100 -6.84 -27.11 0.07
CA GLY A 100 -7.79 -28.11 0.59
C GLY A 100 -7.37 -29.53 0.30
N VAL A 101 -6.92 -29.81 -0.92
CA VAL A 101 -6.36 -31.12 -1.30
C VAL A 101 -5.10 -31.45 -0.50
N ASP A 102 -4.16 -30.49 -0.38
CA ASP A 102 -2.93 -30.69 0.39
C ASP A 102 -3.23 -30.94 1.88
N LYS A 103 -4.24 -30.28 2.43
CA LYS A 103 -4.72 -30.49 3.82
C LYS A 103 -5.32 -31.88 3.98
N LEU A 104 -6.18 -32.30 3.05
CA LEU A 104 -6.84 -33.61 3.09
C LEU A 104 -5.83 -34.76 3.00
N LEU A 105 -4.77 -34.59 2.20
CA LEU A 105 -3.69 -35.56 2.03
C LEU A 105 -2.61 -35.46 3.13
N GLY A 106 -2.74 -34.56 4.11
CA GLY A 106 -1.76 -34.35 5.18
C GLY A 106 -0.43 -33.75 4.72
N LEU A 107 -0.36 -33.23 3.50
CA LEU A 107 0.87 -32.69 2.90
C LEU A 107 1.30 -31.34 3.49
N LEU A 108 0.39 -30.60 4.15
CA LEU A 108 0.71 -29.31 4.79
C LEU A 108 1.55 -29.45 6.05
N SER A 109 1.73 -30.67 6.59
CA SER A 109 2.71 -30.96 7.64
C SER A 109 4.16 -30.89 7.13
N ASN A 110 4.39 -30.99 5.81
CA ASN A 110 5.67 -30.72 5.19
C ASN A 110 5.90 -29.22 5.03
N GLN A 111 6.95 -28.69 5.65
CA GLN A 111 7.27 -27.26 5.69
C GLN A 111 7.51 -26.67 4.29
N GLU A 112 8.18 -27.43 3.39
CA GLU A 112 8.39 -26.97 2.01
C GLU A 112 7.07 -26.82 1.24
N ARG A 113 6.15 -27.78 1.45
CA ARG A 113 4.83 -27.73 0.80
C ARG A 113 3.99 -26.58 1.33
N ALA A 114 4.00 -26.35 2.64
CA ALA A 114 3.32 -25.22 3.27
C ALA A 114 3.88 -23.89 2.75
N ARG A 115 5.23 -23.73 2.68
CA ARG A 115 5.89 -22.55 2.12
C ARG A 115 5.55 -22.32 0.64
N LYS A 116 5.50 -23.41 -0.16
CA LYS A 116 5.08 -23.29 -1.56
C LYS A 116 3.66 -22.70 -1.67
N ARG A 117 2.70 -23.18 -0.86
CA ARG A 117 1.33 -22.64 -0.85
C ARG A 117 1.25 -21.20 -0.34
N ALA A 118 2.05 -20.87 0.66
CA ALA A 118 2.15 -19.48 1.15
C ALA A 118 2.67 -18.52 0.06
N ARG A 119 3.70 -18.94 -0.68
CA ARG A 119 4.24 -18.17 -1.81
C ARG A 119 3.25 -18.07 -2.97
N GLU A 120 2.53 -19.13 -3.31
CA GLU A 120 1.45 -19.08 -4.30
C GLU A 120 0.35 -18.08 -3.89
N CYS A 121 0.03 -18.02 -2.59
CA CYS A 121 -0.90 -17.03 -2.04
C CYS A 121 -0.36 -15.60 -2.17
N ALA A 122 0.88 -15.34 -1.77
CA ALA A 122 1.49 -14.01 -1.88
C ALA A 122 1.57 -13.54 -3.35
N ASN A 123 2.00 -14.41 -4.28
CA ASN A 123 2.05 -14.11 -5.70
C ASN A 123 0.64 -13.81 -6.27
N LEU A 124 -0.37 -14.58 -5.86
CA LEU A 124 -1.74 -14.32 -6.27
C LEU A 124 -2.23 -12.93 -5.84
N LEU A 125 -1.88 -12.47 -4.63
CA LEU A 125 -2.22 -11.12 -4.18
C LEU A 125 -1.55 -10.04 -5.05
N VAL A 126 -0.29 -10.28 -5.48
CA VAL A 126 0.41 -9.38 -6.43
C VAL A 126 -0.31 -9.36 -7.77
N ASP A 127 -0.66 -10.52 -8.33
CA ASP A 127 -1.35 -10.65 -9.63
C ASP A 127 -2.75 -10.03 -9.61
N LEU A 128 -3.44 -10.09 -8.47
CA LEU A 128 -4.75 -9.47 -8.28
C LEU A 128 -4.67 -7.94 -8.18
N GLY A 129 -3.53 -7.41 -7.76
CA GLY A 129 -3.23 -5.97 -7.79
C GLY A 129 -3.32 -5.23 -6.46
N PRO A 130 -3.28 -3.88 -6.49
CA PRO A 130 -3.00 -3.02 -5.34
C PRO A 130 -3.91 -3.21 -4.13
N ALA A 131 -5.21 -3.36 -4.31
CA ALA A 131 -6.15 -3.58 -3.20
C ALA A 131 -5.85 -4.89 -2.44
N PHE A 132 -5.53 -5.96 -3.18
CA PHE A 132 -5.18 -7.25 -2.59
C PHE A 132 -3.78 -7.26 -1.98
N ILE A 133 -2.83 -6.53 -2.56
CA ILE A 133 -1.50 -6.32 -1.97
C ILE A 133 -1.66 -5.62 -0.61
N LYS A 134 -2.45 -4.55 -0.53
CA LYS A 134 -2.73 -3.84 0.73
C LYS A 134 -3.40 -4.74 1.78
N ALA A 135 -4.36 -5.56 1.36
CA ALA A 135 -4.94 -6.56 2.26
C ALA A 135 -3.89 -7.58 2.75
N GLY A 136 -2.99 -8.04 1.88
CA GLY A 136 -1.86 -8.91 2.24
C GLY A 136 -0.87 -8.24 3.20
N GLN A 137 -0.54 -6.98 2.99
CA GLN A 137 0.30 -6.18 3.89
C GLN A 137 -0.35 -6.04 5.27
N ALA A 138 -1.64 -5.71 5.36
CA ALA A 138 -2.38 -5.67 6.61
C ALA A 138 -2.42 -7.02 7.33
N LEU A 139 -2.56 -8.12 6.60
CA LEU A 139 -2.53 -9.47 7.15
C LEU A 139 -1.13 -9.88 7.63
N SER A 140 -0.05 -9.37 7.03
CA SER A 140 1.33 -9.70 7.43
C SER A 140 1.68 -9.22 8.84
N THR A 141 0.93 -8.26 9.39
CA THR A 141 1.08 -7.75 10.77
C THR A 141 0.19 -8.45 11.80
N ARG A 142 -0.54 -9.52 11.39
CA ARG A 142 -1.54 -10.20 12.22
C ARG A 142 -1.17 -11.67 12.51
N PRO A 143 -0.18 -11.90 13.40
CA PRO A 143 0.23 -13.27 13.79
C PRO A 143 -0.86 -14.03 14.57
N ASP A 144 -1.89 -13.34 15.03
CA ASP A 144 -3.05 -13.90 15.72
C ASP A 144 -4.00 -14.68 14.79
N ILE A 145 -4.02 -14.34 13.49
CA ILE A 145 -4.93 -14.96 12.50
C ILE A 145 -4.21 -15.64 11.35
N VAL A 146 -2.95 -15.27 11.09
CA VAL A 146 -2.19 -15.76 9.94
C VAL A 146 -1.10 -16.73 10.40
N PRO A 147 -0.99 -17.93 9.78
CA PRO A 147 0.08 -18.89 10.12
C PRO A 147 1.48 -18.30 9.86
N PRO A 148 2.50 -18.65 10.69
CA PRO A 148 3.85 -18.07 10.59
C PRO A 148 4.48 -18.19 9.20
N VAL A 149 4.32 -19.34 8.53
CA VAL A 149 4.86 -19.56 7.19
C VAL A 149 4.25 -18.62 6.15
N LEU A 150 2.97 -18.27 6.29
CA LEU A 150 2.31 -17.31 5.41
C LEU A 150 2.70 -15.88 5.75
N LEU A 151 2.90 -15.55 7.05
CA LEU A 151 3.41 -14.23 7.47
C LEU A 151 4.76 -13.90 6.83
N GLU A 152 5.70 -14.88 6.81
CA GLU A 152 7.02 -14.71 6.18
C GLU A 152 6.92 -14.34 4.69
N GLU A 153 6.03 -14.99 3.94
CA GLU A 153 5.86 -14.71 2.51
C GLU A 153 5.06 -13.40 2.27
N LEU A 154 4.07 -13.09 3.11
CA LEU A 154 3.32 -11.83 3.01
C LEU A 154 4.17 -10.61 3.39
N ALA A 155 5.12 -10.74 4.31
CA ALA A 155 6.03 -9.66 4.66
C ALA A 155 6.85 -9.16 3.46
N GLN A 156 7.14 -10.01 2.47
CA GLN A 156 7.82 -9.61 1.24
C GLN A 156 7.03 -8.63 0.38
N LEU A 157 5.69 -8.57 0.54
CA LEU A 157 4.83 -7.62 -0.17
C LEU A 157 5.09 -6.15 0.23
N GLN A 158 5.82 -5.92 1.32
CA GLN A 158 6.12 -4.57 1.79
C GLN A 158 7.29 -3.92 1.03
N ASP A 159 8.26 -4.74 0.54
CA ASP A 159 9.53 -4.23 0.01
C ASP A 159 9.85 -4.65 -1.45
N GLN A 160 9.15 -5.64 -2.02
CA GLN A 160 9.57 -6.27 -3.28
C GLN A 160 8.42 -6.36 -4.30
N LEU A 161 7.91 -5.21 -4.70
CA LEU A 161 6.88 -5.16 -5.74
C LEU A 161 7.50 -4.76 -7.09
N PRO A 162 6.98 -5.29 -8.23
CA PRO A 162 7.44 -4.85 -9.54
C PRO A 162 7.01 -3.42 -9.84
N GLY A 163 7.93 -2.65 -10.40
CA GLY A 163 7.62 -1.34 -10.97
C GLY A 163 6.62 -1.45 -12.13
N PHE A 164 6.09 -0.32 -12.56
CA PHE A 164 5.34 -0.21 -13.81
C PHE A 164 6.17 0.51 -14.86
N ASP A 165 5.70 0.56 -16.09
CA ASP A 165 6.40 1.12 -17.24
C ASP A 165 6.83 2.57 -17.00
N SER A 166 8.12 2.86 -17.25
CA SER A 166 8.70 4.18 -16.99
C SER A 166 8.14 5.26 -17.90
N ASP A 167 7.71 4.94 -19.13
CA ASP A 167 7.07 5.92 -20.02
C ASP A 167 5.72 6.34 -19.50
N LEU A 168 4.96 5.41 -18.88
CA LEU A 168 3.71 5.72 -18.20
C LEU A 168 3.94 6.57 -16.96
N ALA A 169 5.04 6.37 -16.22
CA ALA A 169 5.39 7.20 -15.07
C ALA A 169 5.71 8.64 -15.51
N MET A 170 6.52 8.82 -16.54
CA MET A 170 6.83 10.16 -17.08
C MET A 170 5.58 10.86 -17.60
N ALA A 171 4.72 10.15 -18.33
CA ALA A 171 3.44 10.70 -18.79
C ALA A 171 2.54 11.13 -17.63
N CYS A 172 2.46 10.35 -16.55
CA CYS A 172 1.71 10.69 -15.35
C CYS A 172 2.24 11.98 -14.68
N ILE A 173 3.57 12.15 -14.62
CA ILE A 173 4.20 13.38 -14.09
C ILE A 173 3.80 14.59 -14.94
N GLU A 174 3.93 14.50 -16.28
CA GLU A 174 3.60 15.59 -17.19
C GLU A 174 2.12 15.97 -17.14
N GLU A 175 1.26 14.98 -17.11
CA GLU A 175 -0.19 15.19 -17.02
C GLU A 175 -0.58 15.88 -15.71
N ASP A 176 -0.06 15.40 -14.58
CA ASP A 176 -0.47 15.83 -13.25
C ASP A 176 0.14 17.18 -12.85
N LEU A 177 1.39 17.47 -13.25
CA LEU A 177 2.04 18.75 -13.02
C LEU A 177 1.79 19.77 -14.13
N GLY A 178 1.19 19.38 -15.25
CA GLY A 178 0.80 20.26 -16.35
C GLY A 178 1.98 20.83 -17.13
N ALA A 179 3.18 20.22 -17.04
CA ALA A 179 4.40 20.69 -17.66
C ALA A 179 5.32 19.52 -18.04
N PRO A 180 6.14 19.65 -19.10
CA PRO A 180 7.11 18.62 -19.47
C PRO A 180 8.08 18.30 -18.31
N VAL A 181 8.45 17.02 -18.16
CA VAL A 181 9.39 16.56 -17.11
C VAL A 181 10.66 17.40 -17.11
N ASP A 182 11.24 17.64 -18.29
CA ASP A 182 12.47 18.44 -18.46
C ASP A 182 12.32 19.92 -18.08
N SER A 183 11.12 20.44 -17.92
CA SER A 183 10.90 21.82 -17.46
C SER A 183 10.92 21.91 -15.93
N ILE A 184 10.57 20.84 -15.22
CA ILE A 184 10.48 20.76 -13.77
C ILE A 184 11.78 20.25 -13.17
N TYR A 185 12.27 19.13 -13.69
CA TYR A 185 13.49 18.48 -13.22
C TYR A 185 14.67 18.79 -14.17
N ALA A 186 15.86 18.99 -13.61
CA ALA A 186 17.08 19.09 -14.39
C ALA A 186 17.50 17.71 -14.92
N GLU A 187 17.27 16.69 -14.10
CA GLU A 187 17.49 15.28 -14.41
C GLU A 187 16.49 14.45 -13.61
N LEU A 188 15.92 13.44 -14.24
CA LEU A 188 15.05 12.46 -13.57
C LEU A 188 15.35 11.07 -14.13
N ASP A 189 15.78 10.16 -13.24
CA ASP A 189 16.08 8.78 -13.62
C ASP A 189 14.82 8.11 -14.13
N ARG A 190 14.88 7.49 -15.30
CA ARG A 190 13.72 6.78 -15.87
C ARG A 190 13.43 5.47 -15.13
N GLU A 191 14.50 4.77 -14.70
CA GLU A 191 14.36 3.55 -13.92
C GLU A 191 14.02 3.89 -12.47
N PRO A 192 12.96 3.29 -11.90
CA PRO A 192 12.61 3.52 -10.50
C PRO A 192 13.62 2.86 -9.57
N ILE A 193 13.97 3.55 -8.49
CA ILE A 193 14.82 3.00 -7.43
C ILE A 193 14.07 2.08 -6.47
N SER A 194 12.75 2.23 -6.41
CA SER A 194 11.86 1.42 -5.57
C SER A 194 10.46 1.44 -6.14
N ALA A 195 9.72 0.36 -5.91
CA ALA A 195 8.32 0.27 -6.26
C ALA A 195 7.50 -0.23 -5.06
N ALA A 196 6.33 0.36 -4.90
CA ALA A 196 5.35 0.04 -3.85
C ALA A 196 4.01 -0.39 -4.47
N SER A 197 3.04 -0.75 -3.64
CA SER A 197 1.71 -1.16 -4.09
C SER A 197 0.99 -0.10 -4.91
N LEU A 198 1.11 1.17 -4.52
CA LEU A 198 0.38 2.28 -5.12
C LEU A 198 1.20 3.10 -6.12
N GLY A 199 2.53 2.97 -6.12
CA GLY A 199 3.40 3.79 -6.96
C GLY A 199 4.83 3.30 -7.03
N GLN A 200 5.68 4.11 -7.63
CA GLN A 200 7.13 3.89 -7.68
C GLN A 200 7.87 5.19 -7.42
N VAL A 201 9.13 5.08 -7.04
CA VAL A 201 9.98 6.22 -6.66
C VAL A 201 11.15 6.33 -7.63
N HIS A 202 11.34 7.52 -8.18
CA HIS A 202 12.47 7.87 -9.04
C HIS A 202 13.41 8.83 -8.31
N GLN A 203 14.69 8.76 -8.63
CA GLN A 203 15.68 9.74 -8.19
C GLN A 203 15.82 10.83 -9.24
N GLY A 204 16.02 12.08 -8.83
CA GLY A 204 16.25 13.18 -9.75
C GLY A 204 16.85 14.41 -9.10
N TYR A 205 16.94 15.46 -9.89
CA TYR A 205 17.39 16.79 -9.45
C TYR A 205 16.41 17.85 -9.94
N LEU A 206 16.00 18.75 -9.07
CA LEU A 206 15.26 19.94 -9.46
C LEU A 206 16.14 20.91 -10.25
N LYS A 207 15.53 21.86 -10.97
CA LYS A 207 16.25 22.94 -11.65
C LYS A 207 17.11 23.80 -10.71
N SER A 208 16.77 23.83 -9.42
CA SER A 208 17.57 24.46 -8.37
C SER A 208 18.86 23.70 -8.00
N GLY A 209 19.04 22.46 -8.51
CA GLY A 209 20.14 21.57 -8.19
C GLY A 209 19.93 20.68 -6.96
N GLN A 210 18.78 20.78 -6.29
CA GLN A 210 18.43 19.94 -5.14
C GLN A 210 18.14 18.52 -5.61
N LYS A 211 18.75 17.54 -4.93
CA LYS A 211 18.51 16.12 -5.17
C LYS A 211 17.17 15.72 -4.55
N VAL A 212 16.34 15.01 -5.31
CA VAL A 212 14.97 14.67 -4.93
C VAL A 212 14.63 13.19 -5.15
N ALA A 213 13.66 12.72 -4.36
CA ALA A 213 12.90 11.51 -4.60
C ALA A 213 11.53 11.91 -5.15
N VAL A 214 11.14 11.33 -6.27
CA VAL A 214 9.86 11.59 -6.93
C VAL A 214 9.01 10.33 -6.88
N LYS A 215 7.97 10.33 -6.05
CA LYS A 215 7.02 9.24 -5.90
C LYS A 215 5.90 9.46 -6.92
N VAL A 216 5.68 8.50 -7.79
CA VAL A 216 4.69 8.57 -8.88
C VAL A 216 3.67 7.46 -8.70
N GLN A 217 2.40 7.82 -8.72
CA GLN A 217 1.30 6.88 -8.56
C GLN A 217 1.11 5.99 -9.79
N ARG A 218 0.74 4.75 -9.58
CA ARG A 218 0.45 3.79 -10.65
C ARG A 218 -0.77 4.24 -11.45
N PRO A 219 -0.68 4.33 -12.80
CA PRO A 219 -1.81 4.70 -13.64
C PRO A 219 -3.00 3.75 -13.49
N GLY A 220 -4.23 4.29 -13.54
CA GLY A 220 -5.47 3.51 -13.41
C GLY A 220 -5.70 2.91 -12.01
N LEU A 221 -4.89 3.29 -11.02
CA LEU A 221 -4.93 2.75 -9.67
C LEU A 221 -6.31 2.93 -9.02
N ARG A 222 -6.87 4.13 -9.10
CA ARG A 222 -8.15 4.49 -8.46
C ARG A 222 -9.30 3.67 -9.02
N GLU A 223 -9.33 3.48 -10.34
CA GLU A 223 -10.33 2.64 -11.01
C GLU A 223 -10.26 1.20 -10.53
N GLN A 224 -9.06 0.62 -10.51
CA GLN A 224 -8.86 -0.76 -10.09
C GLN A 224 -9.27 -0.95 -8.62
N ILE A 225 -8.83 -0.07 -7.73
CA ILE A 225 -9.15 -0.15 -6.30
C ILE A 225 -10.65 0.01 -6.05
N THR A 226 -11.32 0.97 -6.69
CA THR A 226 -12.77 1.17 -6.53
C THR A 226 -13.57 -0.04 -7.00
N LEU A 227 -13.18 -0.66 -8.11
CA LEU A 227 -13.82 -1.87 -8.62
C LEU A 227 -13.63 -3.06 -7.65
N ASP A 228 -12.40 -3.23 -7.15
CA ASP A 228 -12.10 -4.31 -6.22
C ASP A 228 -12.81 -4.12 -4.88
N LEU A 229 -12.82 -2.91 -4.33
CA LEU A 229 -13.56 -2.58 -3.11
C LEU A 229 -15.07 -2.80 -3.27
N TYR A 230 -15.64 -2.42 -4.43
CA TYR A 230 -17.05 -2.70 -4.72
C TYR A 230 -17.34 -4.20 -4.68
N ILE A 231 -16.51 -5.02 -5.32
CA ILE A 231 -16.67 -6.47 -5.37
C ILE A 231 -16.54 -7.08 -3.97
N VAL A 232 -15.46 -6.75 -3.27
CA VAL A 232 -15.16 -7.33 -1.95
C VAL A 232 -16.21 -6.91 -0.91
N ARG A 233 -16.67 -5.65 -0.96
CA ARG A 233 -17.74 -5.16 -0.09
C ARG A 233 -19.07 -5.90 -0.30
N ASN A 234 -19.44 -6.15 -1.56
CA ASN A 234 -20.67 -6.91 -1.85
C ASN A 234 -20.55 -8.37 -1.42
N ILE A 235 -19.39 -8.99 -1.59
CA ILE A 235 -19.11 -10.34 -1.07
C ILE A 235 -19.21 -10.34 0.46
N ALA A 236 -18.62 -9.36 1.15
CA ALA A 236 -18.68 -9.20 2.61
C ALA A 236 -20.13 -9.06 3.10
N ALA A 237 -20.94 -8.24 2.44
CA ALA A 237 -22.35 -8.07 2.75
C ALA A 237 -23.15 -9.38 2.59
N TRP A 238 -22.86 -10.14 1.52
CA TRP A 238 -23.48 -11.44 1.32
C TRP A 238 -23.05 -12.46 2.39
N LEU A 239 -21.78 -12.48 2.77
CA LEU A 239 -21.26 -13.34 3.83
C LEU A 239 -21.89 -13.01 5.18
N ASN A 240 -21.96 -11.73 5.57
CA ASN A 240 -22.60 -11.29 6.82
C ASN A 240 -24.07 -11.72 6.89
N THR A 241 -24.78 -11.68 5.75
CA THR A 241 -26.20 -12.02 5.71
C THR A 241 -26.44 -13.53 5.71
N ASN A 242 -25.59 -14.33 5.05
CA ASN A 242 -25.84 -15.75 4.80
C ASN A 242 -25.02 -16.70 5.67
N ILE A 243 -23.92 -16.25 6.27
CA ILE A 243 -23.04 -17.06 7.09
C ILE A 243 -23.04 -16.52 8.52
N GLY A 244 -23.96 -17.01 9.37
CA GLY A 244 -24.13 -16.59 10.76
C GLY A 244 -22.98 -16.96 11.72
N LEU A 245 -21.90 -17.55 11.23
CA LEU A 245 -20.68 -17.89 12.00
C LEU A 245 -19.73 -16.70 12.18
N ILE A 246 -19.85 -15.66 11.33
CA ILE A 246 -18.96 -14.50 11.37
C ILE A 246 -19.61 -13.43 12.26
N ARG A 247 -19.01 -13.20 13.43
CA ARG A 247 -19.50 -12.19 14.40
C ARG A 247 -19.05 -10.77 14.08
N SER A 248 -18.02 -10.62 13.24
CA SER A 248 -17.47 -9.32 12.86
C SER A 248 -18.27 -8.70 11.72
N ASP A 249 -18.46 -7.39 11.75
CA ASP A 249 -19.01 -6.64 10.61
C ASP A 249 -17.95 -6.51 9.53
N LEU A 250 -17.98 -7.44 8.56
CA LEU A 250 -17.05 -7.46 7.44
C LEU A 250 -17.23 -6.24 6.53
N VAL A 251 -18.45 -5.70 6.44
CA VAL A 251 -18.72 -4.52 5.60
C VAL A 251 -18.03 -3.30 6.19
N ALA A 252 -18.17 -3.10 7.50
CA ALA A 252 -17.48 -2.01 8.20
C ALA A 252 -15.95 -2.12 8.10
N LEU A 253 -15.42 -3.35 8.17
CA LEU A 253 -13.98 -3.60 7.99
C LEU A 253 -13.51 -3.22 6.56
N ILE A 254 -14.28 -3.56 5.53
CA ILE A 254 -13.94 -3.21 4.15
C ILE A 254 -14.11 -1.70 3.91
N ASP A 255 -15.10 -1.07 4.52
CA ASP A 255 -15.30 0.37 4.42
C ASP A 255 -14.15 1.13 5.08
N GLU A 256 -13.65 0.68 6.24
CA GLU A 256 -12.46 1.24 6.89
C GLU A 256 -11.19 1.05 6.02
N LEU A 257 -10.98 -0.15 5.49
CA LEU A 257 -9.87 -0.42 4.56
C LEU A 257 -9.96 0.49 3.33
N GLY A 258 -11.14 0.65 2.76
CA GLY A 258 -11.40 1.53 1.62
C GLY A 258 -11.01 2.97 1.91
N SER A 259 -11.45 3.50 3.06
CA SER A 259 -11.11 4.86 3.50
C SER A 259 -9.60 5.05 3.60
N ARG A 260 -8.90 4.13 4.26
CA ARG A 260 -7.43 4.18 4.42
C ARG A 260 -6.68 4.14 3.09
N VAL A 261 -7.12 3.28 2.17
CA VAL A 261 -6.48 3.18 0.85
C VAL A 261 -6.70 4.45 0.03
N PHE A 262 -7.88 5.09 0.14
CA PHE A 262 -8.15 6.36 -0.52
C PHE A 262 -7.32 7.52 0.05
N GLU A 263 -7.13 7.58 1.38
CA GLU A 263 -6.24 8.53 2.03
C GLU A 263 -4.80 8.39 1.52
N GLU A 264 -4.30 7.16 1.37
CA GLU A 264 -2.95 6.86 0.89
C GLU A 264 -2.77 7.15 -0.61
N MET A 265 -3.86 7.15 -1.40
CA MET A 265 -3.83 7.54 -2.81
C MET A 265 -3.80 9.06 -3.03
N ASP A 266 -3.86 9.88 -2.01
CA ASP A 266 -3.78 11.34 -2.12
C ASP A 266 -2.41 11.85 -1.65
N TYR A 267 -1.48 12.06 -2.59
CA TYR A 267 -0.13 12.54 -2.26
C TYR A 267 -0.12 14.00 -1.78
N LEU A 268 -1.15 14.80 -2.03
CA LEU A 268 -1.29 16.12 -1.40
C LEU A 268 -1.57 15.97 0.10
N ASN A 269 -2.35 14.97 0.50
CA ASN A 269 -2.56 14.64 1.89
C ASN A 269 -1.26 14.14 2.54
N GLU A 270 -0.51 13.25 1.87
CA GLU A 270 0.80 12.78 2.33
C GLU A 270 1.79 13.95 2.51
N ALA A 271 1.82 14.90 1.56
CA ALA A 271 2.64 16.12 1.63
C ALA A 271 2.26 17.01 2.83
N ALA A 272 0.97 17.24 3.04
CA ALA A 272 0.46 18.02 4.18
C ALA A 272 0.81 17.35 5.51
N ASN A 273 0.66 16.04 5.59
CA ASN A 273 1.02 15.24 6.76
C ASN A 273 2.53 15.30 7.06
N ALA A 274 3.39 15.17 6.05
CA ALA A 274 4.84 15.31 6.17
C ALA A 274 5.23 16.69 6.72
N ASN A 275 4.67 17.76 6.15
CA ASN A 275 4.91 19.12 6.60
C ASN A 275 4.45 19.35 8.05
N LYS A 276 3.27 18.83 8.42
CA LYS A 276 2.76 18.89 9.80
C LYS A 276 3.65 18.11 10.76
N PHE A 277 4.06 16.90 10.39
CA PHE A 277 4.96 16.07 11.19
C PHE A 277 6.31 16.75 11.39
N ARG A 278 6.90 17.32 10.34
CA ARG A 278 8.16 18.08 10.38
C ARG A 278 8.06 19.27 11.35
N GLU A 279 6.97 20.03 11.30
CA GLU A 279 6.78 21.17 12.21
C GLU A 279 6.64 20.72 13.67
N LEU A 280 5.91 19.65 13.96
CA LEU A 280 5.75 19.10 15.29
C LEU A 280 7.08 18.58 15.89
N HIS A 281 7.98 18.04 15.06
CA HIS A 281 9.23 17.44 15.50
C HIS A 281 10.48 18.33 15.25
N LYS A 282 10.31 19.57 14.80
CA LYS A 282 11.44 20.48 14.47
C LYS A 282 12.42 20.74 15.60
N GLN A 283 11.98 20.59 16.87
CA GLN A 283 12.82 20.74 18.03
C GLN A 283 13.49 19.43 18.48
N ASN A 284 13.11 18.29 17.87
CA ASN A 284 13.73 17.00 18.18
C ASN A 284 14.96 16.77 17.28
N PRO A 285 16.19 16.89 17.81
CA PRO A 285 17.40 16.80 17.01
C PRO A 285 17.68 15.39 16.48
N ARG A 286 16.94 14.39 16.95
CA ARG A 286 17.11 12.98 16.56
C ARG A 286 16.18 12.56 15.42
N ILE A 287 15.20 13.38 15.05
CA ILE A 287 14.22 13.08 14.01
C ILE A 287 14.47 13.94 12.77
N ALA A 288 14.43 13.30 11.61
CA ALA A 288 14.49 13.96 10.31
C ALA A 288 13.22 13.66 9.52
N VAL A 289 12.80 14.64 8.70
CA VAL A 289 11.65 14.54 7.79
C VAL A 289 12.06 15.23 6.50
N PRO A 290 11.89 14.59 5.33
CA PRO A 290 12.22 15.21 4.05
C PRO A 290 11.45 16.52 3.83
N GLU A 291 12.09 17.49 3.20
CA GLU A 291 11.39 18.66 2.69
C GLU A 291 10.49 18.28 1.51
N ILE A 292 9.28 18.82 1.49
CA ILE A 292 8.34 18.62 0.37
C ILE A 292 8.43 19.81 -0.57
N PHE A 293 8.57 19.56 -1.87
CA PHE A 293 8.60 20.57 -2.92
C PHE A 293 7.20 20.73 -3.52
N GLU A 294 6.42 21.62 -2.94
CA GLU A 294 4.99 21.82 -3.27
C GLU A 294 4.77 22.16 -4.73
N ASP A 295 5.66 22.97 -5.35
CA ASP A 295 5.58 23.38 -6.77
C ASP A 295 5.78 22.19 -7.74
N ALA A 296 6.35 21.07 -7.26
CA ALA A 296 6.57 19.84 -8.02
C ALA A 296 5.79 18.66 -7.40
N THR A 297 4.71 18.97 -6.68
CA THR A 297 3.86 17.97 -6.00
C THR A 297 2.41 18.18 -6.42
N SER A 298 1.74 17.05 -6.65
CA SER A 298 0.34 17.02 -7.03
C SER A 298 -0.35 15.81 -6.37
N ARG A 299 -1.56 15.50 -6.76
CA ARG A 299 -2.30 14.36 -6.20
C ARG A 299 -1.66 13.01 -6.50
N ARG A 300 -1.01 12.87 -7.67
CA ARG A 300 -0.40 11.60 -8.13
C ARG A 300 1.13 11.65 -8.17
N VAL A 301 1.73 12.80 -7.87
CA VAL A 301 3.19 13.00 -7.89
C VAL A 301 3.61 13.70 -6.60
N LEU A 302 4.51 13.09 -5.83
CA LEU A 302 5.09 13.67 -4.62
C LEU A 302 6.58 13.83 -4.78
N THR A 303 7.06 15.08 -4.76
CA THR A 303 8.48 15.41 -4.83
C THR A 303 8.97 15.83 -3.47
N MET A 304 9.95 15.09 -2.95
CA MET A 304 10.55 15.33 -1.63
C MET A 304 12.07 15.32 -1.69
N GLU A 305 12.70 15.90 -0.68
CA GLU A 305 14.14 15.86 -0.47
C GLU A 305 14.66 14.41 -0.51
N TRP A 306 15.77 14.21 -1.22
CA TRP A 306 16.49 12.95 -1.15
C TRP A 306 17.25 12.85 0.16
N ILE A 307 17.01 11.81 0.92
CA ILE A 307 17.70 11.55 2.18
C ILE A 307 18.75 10.45 1.98
N ASP A 308 19.99 10.77 2.26
CA ASP A 308 21.06 9.79 2.31
C ASP A 308 21.01 9.06 3.67
N GLY A 309 20.61 7.80 3.64
CA GLY A 309 20.44 6.98 4.82
C GLY A 309 20.32 5.50 4.48
N VAL A 310 20.32 4.66 5.49
CA VAL A 310 20.22 3.22 5.38
C VAL A 310 18.91 2.75 6.01
N LYS A 311 18.16 1.88 5.32
CA LYS A 311 16.93 1.30 5.87
C LYS A 311 17.20 0.58 7.20
N LEU A 312 16.35 0.80 8.19
CA LEU A 312 16.47 0.13 9.50
C LEU A 312 16.35 -1.41 9.41
N THR A 313 15.78 -1.93 8.33
CA THR A 313 15.74 -3.38 8.05
C THR A 313 17.12 -3.96 7.73
N ASN A 314 18.08 -3.13 7.29
CA ASN A 314 19.45 -3.54 7.00
C ASN A 314 20.38 -3.25 8.20
N LEU A 315 20.33 -4.11 9.22
CA LEU A 315 21.06 -3.93 10.47
C LEU A 315 22.60 -3.92 10.28
N GLU A 316 23.12 -4.60 9.26
CA GLU A 316 24.56 -4.61 8.96
C GLU A 316 25.01 -3.25 8.48
N ALA A 317 24.31 -2.70 7.49
CA ALA A 317 24.63 -1.37 6.96
C ALA A 317 24.42 -0.26 8.01
N VAL A 318 23.46 -0.39 8.94
CA VAL A 318 23.30 0.54 10.07
C VAL A 318 24.55 0.51 10.98
N ARG A 319 25.09 -0.68 11.27
CA ARG A 319 26.33 -0.83 12.07
C ARG A 319 27.55 -0.30 11.33
N GLU A 320 27.62 -0.43 10.02
CA GLU A 320 28.71 0.13 9.20
C GLU A 320 28.73 1.66 9.23
N LEU A 321 27.59 2.32 9.44
CA LEU A 321 27.52 3.77 9.72
C LEU A 321 28.03 4.14 11.12
N GLY A 322 28.40 3.14 11.96
CA GLY A 322 28.82 3.36 13.35
C GLY A 322 27.65 3.61 14.31
N ILE A 323 26.43 3.25 13.92
CA ILE A 323 25.20 3.45 14.69
C ILE A 323 24.79 2.12 15.34
N ASP A 324 24.42 2.16 16.63
CA ASP A 324 23.78 1.02 17.28
C ASP A 324 22.31 0.93 16.84
N PRO A 325 21.89 -0.20 16.24
CA PRO A 325 20.48 -0.41 15.90
C PRO A 325 19.51 -0.26 17.09
N ASN A 326 19.96 -0.60 18.32
CA ASN A 326 19.14 -0.45 19.52
C ASN A 326 18.86 1.02 19.84
N ASP A 327 19.85 1.91 19.63
CA ASP A 327 19.67 3.36 19.78
C ASP A 327 18.61 3.89 18.81
N MET A 328 18.58 3.39 17.57
CA MET A 328 17.53 3.75 16.59
C MET A 328 16.13 3.26 17.02
N VAL A 329 16.04 2.09 17.61
CA VAL A 329 14.78 1.58 18.18
C VAL A 329 14.31 2.48 19.33
N GLU A 330 15.21 2.87 20.22
CA GLU A 330 14.88 3.76 21.34
C GLU A 330 14.39 5.13 20.84
N VAL A 331 15.07 5.71 19.83
CA VAL A 331 14.64 6.95 19.17
C VAL A 331 13.26 6.80 18.56
N GLY A 332 13.00 5.71 17.83
CA GLY A 332 11.72 5.42 17.20
C GLY A 332 10.58 5.27 18.21
N VAL A 333 10.80 4.50 19.29
CA VAL A 333 9.83 4.33 20.38
C VAL A 333 9.56 5.66 21.08
N SER A 334 10.60 6.42 21.40
CA SER A 334 10.46 7.75 22.04
C SER A 334 9.67 8.70 21.15
N CYS A 335 9.96 8.73 19.84
CA CYS A 335 9.23 9.54 18.87
C CYS A 335 7.76 9.11 18.79
N SER A 336 7.47 7.80 18.75
CA SER A 336 6.08 7.29 18.68
C SER A 336 5.29 7.66 19.94
N LEU A 337 5.92 7.63 21.12
CA LEU A 337 5.29 8.09 22.37
C LEU A 337 5.01 9.60 22.35
N GLN A 338 5.94 10.42 21.83
CA GLN A 338 5.73 11.85 21.66
C GLN A 338 4.56 12.14 20.71
N GLN A 339 4.52 11.46 19.56
CA GLN A 339 3.43 11.57 18.60
C GLN A 339 2.08 11.31 19.26
N LEU A 340 1.97 10.21 20.01
CA LEU A 340 0.72 9.77 20.60
C LEU A 340 0.31 10.60 21.82
N LEU A 341 1.25 10.85 22.76
CA LEU A 341 0.94 11.41 24.07
C LEU A 341 1.08 12.94 24.12
N GLU A 342 2.01 13.52 23.36
CA GLU A 342 2.25 14.97 23.35
C GLU A 342 1.52 15.68 22.21
N HIS A 343 1.71 15.20 20.97
CA HIS A 343 1.17 15.87 19.79
C HIS A 343 -0.27 15.43 19.47
N GLY A 344 -0.60 14.16 19.69
CA GLY A 344 -1.87 13.56 19.29
C GLY A 344 -2.01 13.39 17.78
N PHE A 345 -0.92 13.54 17.05
CA PHE A 345 -0.79 13.27 15.64
C PHE A 345 0.30 12.22 15.47
N PHE A 346 -0.08 11.03 14.99
CA PHE A 346 0.79 9.88 15.01
C PHE A 346 0.75 9.08 13.71
N HIS A 347 1.87 8.45 13.42
CA HIS A 347 1.99 7.52 12.29
C HIS A 347 1.31 6.20 12.64
N ALA A 348 0.30 5.82 11.85
CA ALA A 348 -0.50 4.62 12.10
C ALA A 348 0.20 3.33 11.60
N ASP A 349 1.17 3.45 10.67
CA ASP A 349 1.96 2.32 10.14
C ASP A 349 3.46 2.65 10.08
N PRO A 350 4.17 2.78 11.22
CA PRO A 350 5.60 3.12 11.26
C PRO A 350 6.47 1.91 10.89
N HIS A 351 6.31 1.40 9.67
CA HIS A 351 7.05 0.24 9.21
C HIS A 351 8.55 0.54 9.05
N PRO A 352 9.47 -0.32 9.55
CA PRO A 352 10.91 -0.06 9.51
C PRO A 352 11.49 0.03 8.08
N GLY A 353 10.79 -0.45 7.06
CA GLY A 353 11.13 -0.24 5.65
C GLY A 353 11.02 1.20 5.18
N ASN A 354 10.21 2.03 5.87
CA ASN A 354 10.02 3.46 5.61
C ASN A 354 10.82 4.36 6.58
N LEU A 355 11.74 3.76 7.34
CA LEU A 355 12.62 4.45 8.29
C LEU A 355 14.08 4.34 7.85
N LEU A 356 14.80 5.47 7.82
CA LEU A 356 16.21 5.49 7.51
C LEU A 356 17.04 5.92 8.75
N ALA A 357 18.13 5.19 8.99
CA ALA A 357 19.21 5.67 9.84
C ALA A 357 20.15 6.56 9.02
N MET A 358 20.34 7.82 9.45
CA MET A 358 21.24 8.76 8.80
C MET A 358 22.62 8.73 9.49
N ALA A 359 23.68 8.99 8.73
CA ALA A 359 25.05 8.92 9.24
C ALA A 359 25.35 9.87 10.44
N ASP A 360 24.54 10.91 10.62
CA ASP A 360 24.59 11.82 11.76
C ASP A 360 23.82 11.32 13.00
N GLY A 361 23.28 10.11 12.97
CA GLY A 361 22.56 9.48 14.07
C GLY A 361 21.09 9.86 14.17
N ARG A 362 20.52 10.56 13.19
CA ARG A 362 19.08 10.85 13.12
C ARG A 362 18.31 9.68 12.53
N LEU A 363 17.06 9.56 12.97
CA LEU A 363 16.06 8.68 12.38
C LEU A 363 15.18 9.50 11.43
N CYS A 364 15.12 9.12 10.15
CA CYS A 364 14.29 9.79 9.17
C CYS A 364 13.05 8.95 8.84
N TYR A 365 11.89 9.61 8.86
CA TYR A 365 10.61 9.06 8.38
C TYR A 365 10.40 9.47 6.93
N LEU A 366 10.01 8.52 6.05
CA LEU A 366 9.86 8.76 4.60
C LEU A 366 8.42 8.75 4.11
N ASP A 367 7.52 8.02 4.77
CA ASP A 367 6.14 7.81 4.35
C ASP A 367 5.20 8.46 5.37
N PHE A 368 4.23 9.25 4.89
CA PHE A 368 3.24 9.96 5.71
C PHE A 368 1.81 9.74 5.19
N GLY A 369 1.62 8.70 4.36
CA GLY A 369 0.32 8.36 3.80
C GLY A 369 -0.71 7.91 4.84
N MET A 370 -0.24 7.29 5.94
CA MET A 370 -1.09 6.76 7.00
C MET A 370 -0.84 7.49 8.33
N MET A 371 -1.36 8.71 8.44
CA MET A 371 -1.34 9.46 9.69
C MET A 371 -2.72 9.45 10.36
N SER A 372 -2.75 9.54 11.68
CA SER A 372 -3.99 9.56 12.45
C SER A 372 -3.93 10.58 13.57
N GLU A 373 -5.10 11.03 14.01
CA GLU A 373 -5.21 11.99 15.12
C GLU A 373 -5.93 11.37 16.32
N VAL A 374 -5.45 11.67 17.50
CA VAL A 374 -6.08 11.29 18.78
C VAL A 374 -6.59 12.54 19.48
N SER A 375 -7.86 12.51 19.88
CA SER A 375 -8.45 13.60 20.62
C SER A 375 -7.70 13.87 21.94
N ARG A 376 -7.80 15.08 22.46
CA ARG A 376 -7.17 15.43 23.74
C ARG A 376 -7.72 14.57 24.90
N GLU A 377 -8.98 14.18 24.81
CA GLU A 377 -9.63 13.31 25.81
C GLU A 377 -9.04 11.91 25.77
N SER A 378 -8.94 11.32 24.58
CA SER A 378 -8.34 10.00 24.40
C SER A 378 -6.87 9.97 24.80
N ARG A 379 -6.08 11.05 24.51
CA ARG A 379 -4.70 11.17 24.98
C ARG A 379 -4.61 11.15 26.51
N THR A 380 -5.47 11.92 27.16
CA THR A 380 -5.52 11.95 28.64
C THR A 380 -5.88 10.56 29.19
N GLY A 381 -6.84 9.88 28.57
CA GLY A 381 -7.22 8.51 28.92
C GLY A 381 -6.08 7.52 28.73
N LEU A 382 -5.31 7.62 27.63
CA LEU A 382 -4.13 6.78 27.39
C LEU A 382 -3.05 7.00 28.45
N ILE A 383 -2.77 8.25 28.82
CA ILE A 383 -1.80 8.56 29.89
C ILE A 383 -2.28 7.94 31.20
N GLN A 384 -3.57 8.06 31.54
CA GLN A 384 -4.13 7.46 32.76
C GLN A 384 -4.03 5.93 32.72
N ALA A 385 -4.31 5.31 31.60
CA ALA A 385 -4.18 3.87 31.43
C ALA A 385 -2.73 3.39 31.66
N VAL A 386 -1.73 4.12 31.12
CA VAL A 386 -0.31 3.84 31.35
C VAL A 386 0.03 3.99 32.86
N VAL A 387 -0.44 5.04 33.50
CA VAL A 387 -0.24 5.25 34.96
C VAL A 387 -0.87 4.10 35.76
N HIS A 388 -2.08 3.65 35.42
CA HIS A 388 -2.71 2.53 36.10
C HIS A 388 -2.00 1.19 35.83
N LEU A 389 -1.47 1.00 34.62
CA LEU A 389 -0.67 -0.17 34.24
C LEU A 389 0.63 -0.25 35.07
N VAL A 390 1.41 0.84 35.11
CA VAL A 390 2.67 0.92 35.88
C VAL A 390 2.43 0.70 37.37
N ASN A 391 1.31 1.22 37.90
CA ASN A 391 0.92 1.02 39.28
C ASN A 391 0.21 -0.34 39.53
N ARG A 392 0.14 -1.23 38.53
CA ARG A 392 -0.50 -2.54 38.61
C ARG A 392 -1.98 -2.46 39.06
N ASN A 393 -2.65 -1.36 38.73
CA ASN A 393 -4.06 -1.16 39.09
C ASN A 393 -4.97 -1.64 37.93
N PHE A 394 -5.03 -2.96 37.74
CA PHE A 394 -5.73 -3.59 36.63
C PHE A 394 -7.23 -3.36 36.64
N GLY A 395 -7.82 -3.14 37.81
CA GLY A 395 -9.25 -2.81 37.95
C GLY A 395 -9.60 -1.40 37.43
N LYS A 396 -8.68 -0.42 37.53
CA LYS A 396 -8.84 0.88 36.89
C LYS A 396 -8.44 0.85 35.42
N LEU A 397 -7.37 0.14 35.10
CA LEU A 397 -6.94 -0.07 33.72
C LEU A 397 -8.05 -0.63 32.82
N SER A 398 -8.81 -1.63 33.31
CA SER A 398 -9.93 -2.18 32.53
C SER A 398 -11.06 -1.17 32.30
N LYS A 399 -11.27 -0.23 33.23
CA LYS A 399 -12.20 0.89 33.02
C LYS A 399 -11.70 1.91 32.03
N ASP A 400 -10.38 2.19 32.06
CA ASP A 400 -9.75 3.09 31.07
C ASP A 400 -9.93 2.51 29.65
N PHE A 401 -9.81 1.18 29.49
CA PHE A 401 -10.02 0.50 28.20
C PHE A 401 -11.47 0.62 27.69
N VAL A 402 -12.46 0.64 28.58
CA VAL A 402 -13.84 0.96 28.21
C VAL A 402 -13.96 2.42 27.76
N THR A 403 -13.42 3.35 28.57
CA THR A 403 -13.46 4.79 28.27
C THR A 403 -12.77 5.13 26.96
N LEU A 404 -11.69 4.41 26.61
CA LEU A 404 -10.94 4.56 25.37
C LEU A 404 -11.60 3.83 24.16
N GLY A 405 -12.70 3.11 24.39
CA GLY A 405 -13.40 2.37 23.34
C GLY A 405 -12.73 1.06 22.93
N PHE A 406 -11.70 0.59 23.65
CA PHE A 406 -11.08 -0.72 23.40
C PHE A 406 -11.93 -1.89 23.88
N LEU A 407 -12.81 -1.64 24.84
CA LEU A 407 -13.81 -2.58 25.34
C LEU A 407 -15.19 -1.93 25.21
N ALA A 408 -16.21 -2.76 24.94
CA ALA A 408 -17.59 -2.29 24.88
C ALA A 408 -18.06 -1.78 26.24
N GLU A 409 -18.96 -0.79 26.26
CA GLU A 409 -19.47 -0.17 27.51
C GLU A 409 -20.19 -1.16 28.41
N ASP A 410 -20.85 -2.18 27.85
CA ASP A 410 -21.59 -3.21 28.51
C ASP A 410 -20.81 -4.47 28.88
N VAL A 411 -19.46 -4.45 28.67
CA VAL A 411 -18.64 -5.62 28.93
C VAL A 411 -18.53 -5.96 30.40
N ASN A 412 -18.65 -7.24 30.71
CA ASN A 412 -18.37 -7.72 32.08
C ASN A 412 -16.84 -7.71 32.33
N LEU A 413 -16.40 -6.84 33.24
CA LEU A 413 -14.99 -6.67 33.60
C LEU A 413 -14.45 -7.73 34.56
N GLU A 414 -15.31 -8.50 35.25
CA GLU A 414 -14.88 -9.50 36.23
C GLU A 414 -13.87 -10.54 35.70
N PRO A 415 -14.07 -11.14 34.48
CA PRO A 415 -13.10 -12.07 33.95
C PRO A 415 -11.89 -11.37 33.29
N ILE A 416 -12.01 -10.07 32.93
CA ILE A 416 -10.96 -9.31 32.22
C ILE A 416 -9.85 -8.87 33.16
N VAL A 417 -10.19 -8.45 34.39
CA VAL A 417 -9.20 -7.96 35.37
C VAL A 417 -8.13 -9.01 35.70
N PRO A 418 -8.46 -10.28 36.01
CA PRO A 418 -7.43 -11.30 36.22
C PRO A 418 -6.59 -11.63 34.94
N ALA A 419 -7.22 -11.55 33.76
CA ALA A 419 -6.52 -11.75 32.50
C ALA A 419 -5.49 -10.64 32.28
N PHE A 420 -5.84 -9.38 32.53
CA PHE A 420 -4.91 -8.25 32.49
C PHE A 420 -3.77 -8.42 33.49
N GLU A 421 -4.09 -8.82 34.73
CA GLU A 421 -3.09 -9.10 35.76
C GLU A 421 -2.08 -10.17 35.30
N SER A 422 -2.57 -11.26 34.71
CA SER A 422 -1.70 -12.34 34.22
C SER A 422 -0.80 -11.89 33.07
N VAL A 423 -1.34 -11.21 32.06
CA VAL A 423 -0.60 -10.82 30.84
C VAL A 423 0.40 -9.71 31.15
N PHE A 424 -0.05 -8.64 31.80
CA PHE A 424 0.79 -7.48 32.03
C PHE A 424 1.84 -7.69 33.13
N SER A 425 1.55 -8.53 34.15
CA SER A 425 2.58 -8.88 35.16
C SER A 425 3.71 -9.67 34.53
N GLN A 426 3.43 -10.60 33.64
CA GLN A 426 4.46 -11.34 32.91
C GLN A 426 5.28 -10.42 32.00
N ALA A 427 4.65 -9.47 31.30
CA ALA A 427 5.33 -8.53 30.43
C ALA A 427 6.27 -7.59 31.22
N ILE A 428 5.84 -7.12 32.41
CA ILE A 428 6.65 -6.24 33.29
C ILE A 428 7.82 -7.00 33.93
N GLU A 429 7.70 -8.31 34.14
CA GLU A 429 8.76 -9.15 34.72
C GLU A 429 9.83 -9.56 33.68
N MET A 430 9.50 -9.52 32.41
CA MET A 430 10.42 -9.86 31.30
C MET A 430 11.22 -8.67 30.76
N GLY A 431 10.85 -7.42 31.08
CA GLY A 431 11.55 -6.18 30.72
C GLY A 431 12.25 -5.57 31.90
#